data_42950094d81c016af4be8d9054a73839
#
_entry.id   42950094d81c016af4be8d9054a73839
#
_cell.length_a   1.000
_cell.length_b   1.000
_cell.length_c   1.000
_cell.angle_alpha   90.00
_cell.angle_beta   90.00
_cell.angle_gamma   90.00
#
_symmetry.space_group_name_H-M   'P 1'
#
loop_
_entity.id
_entity.type
_entity.pdbx_description
1 polymer ?
#
loop_
_entity_poly.entity_id
_entity_poly.type
_entity_poly.pdbx_seq_one_letter_code
_entity_poly.pdbx_strand_id
1 'polypeptide(L)'
;MRKLHVTRRGSWRSLVGCAALLALAAAGAGAAEPEEAPPTLKHAVVCPPFKGDKAIAAIYHSEMVKALQDAPGVEYFEGARRLPEFSYRINGSIVTNEDGEYFVLVTLADEARKEQIASHVAPASLDRAIVAGWSRTIREDVARRAAKLPFECRVTRQQGQESVSLDRGLGSGLEPGMVLYVSEDEEPLLSPTTGDVIGRDSPRAAGQIQVFRVMDGSAYARPVLDAKLPRFSKLYARSF
;
A
#
# COMPACT_ATOMS: atom_id res chain seq x y z
N MET A 1 74.77 -7.80 -47.90
CA MET A 1 75.11 -7.00 -49.10
C MET A 1 73.97 -6.11 -49.49
N ARG A 2 74.32 -4.79 -49.70
CA ARG A 2 73.57 -3.69 -50.36
C ARG A 2 72.20 -3.35 -49.83
N LYS A 3 72.09 -2.26 -49.07
CA LYS A 3 71.92 -0.81 -49.40
C LYS A 3 70.93 -0.58 -50.56
N LEU A 4 69.85 0.18 -50.21
CA LEU A 4 69.53 1.41 -50.94
C LEU A 4 68.51 2.26 -50.20
N HIS A 5 68.91 3.48 -49.91
CA HIS A 5 68.11 4.65 -49.50
C HIS A 5 67.16 5.05 -50.61
N VAL A 6 65.97 5.52 -50.31
CA VAL A 6 65.35 6.66 -50.97
C VAL A 6 64.53 7.45 -50.04
N THR A 7 64.98 8.68 -49.80
CA THR A 7 64.25 9.81 -49.18
C THR A 7 63.19 10.31 -50.16
N ARG A 8 61.98 10.60 -49.61
CA ARG A 8 61.16 11.66 -50.21
C ARG A 8 60.38 12.41 -49.16
N ARG A 9 60.81 13.65 -48.94
CA ARG A 9 60.08 14.73 -48.25
C ARG A 9 58.83 15.06 -49.06
N GLY A 10 57.69 15.08 -48.46
CA GLY A 10 56.45 15.63 -48.97
C GLY A 10 55.70 16.33 -47.85
N SER A 11 55.69 17.66 -47.94
CA SER A 11 55.01 18.61 -47.07
C SER A 11 53.51 18.38 -47.06
N TRP A 12 52.95 18.16 -45.88
CA TRP A 12 51.50 18.33 -45.67
C TRP A 12 51.30 19.34 -44.53
N ARG A 13 51.33 20.59 -44.92
CA ARG A 13 50.66 21.68 -44.18
C ARG A 13 49.23 21.75 -44.77
N SER A 14 48.26 22.03 -43.89
CA SER A 14 46.86 22.35 -44.17
C SER A 14 45.90 21.15 -44.19
N LEU A 15 45.41 20.79 -43.01
CA LEU A 15 44.04 20.32 -42.71
C LEU A 15 43.88 20.11 -41.20
N VAL A 16 44.23 21.19 -40.42
CA VAL A 16 43.85 21.31 -39.01
C VAL A 16 42.87 22.46 -38.96
N GLY A 17 41.61 22.22 -39.14
CA GLY A 17 40.68 23.33 -39.16
C GLY A 17 39.18 23.01 -39.22
N CYS A 18 38.73 21.73 -39.06
CA CYS A 18 37.29 21.45 -39.09
C CYS A 18 36.82 20.35 -38.15
N ALA A 19 37.64 19.90 -37.18
CA ALA A 19 37.22 18.86 -36.25
C ALA A 19 36.90 19.37 -34.84
N ALA A 20 36.92 20.69 -34.58
CA ALA A 20 36.69 21.29 -33.23
C ALA A 20 35.30 21.88 -33.05
N LEU A 21 34.39 21.77 -34.00
CA LEU A 21 33.01 22.38 -33.89
C LEU A 21 31.87 21.37 -33.81
N LEU A 22 32.17 20.07 -33.74
CA LEU A 22 31.13 19.00 -33.62
C LEU A 22 31.11 18.32 -32.21
N ALA A 23 31.98 18.71 -31.30
CA ALA A 23 32.08 18.11 -29.97
C ALA A 23 31.32 18.90 -28.84
N LEU A 24 30.65 20.01 -29.15
CA LEU A 24 29.94 20.82 -28.18
C LEU A 24 28.40 20.72 -28.23
N ALA A 25 27.85 19.85 -29.07
CA ALA A 25 26.40 19.66 -29.17
C ALA A 25 25.87 18.38 -28.49
N ALA A 26 26.73 17.60 -27.82
CA ALA A 26 26.33 16.34 -27.15
C ALA A 26 26.31 16.43 -25.60
N ALA A 27 26.52 17.61 -25.03
CA ALA A 27 26.53 17.80 -23.56
C ALA A 27 25.24 18.38 -22.99
N GLY A 28 24.10 18.22 -23.68
CA GLY A 28 22.81 18.79 -23.27
C GLY A 28 21.64 17.80 -23.25
N ALA A 29 21.89 16.50 -23.39
CA ALA A 29 20.89 15.51 -22.99
C ALA A 29 21.02 15.35 -21.48
N GLY A 30 20.40 16.26 -20.73
CA GLY A 30 20.12 16.04 -19.31
C GLY A 30 19.43 14.69 -19.23
N ALA A 31 20.05 13.73 -18.55
CA ALA A 31 19.36 12.54 -18.12
C ALA A 31 18.15 13.04 -17.37
N ALA A 32 16.95 12.88 -17.96
CA ALA A 32 15.71 13.06 -17.22
C ALA A 32 15.85 12.14 -16.00
N GLU A 33 15.95 12.72 -14.81
CA GLU A 33 15.80 11.94 -13.59
C GLU A 33 14.54 11.10 -13.80
N PRO A 34 14.60 9.78 -13.52
CA PRO A 34 13.40 8.96 -13.62
C PRO A 34 12.36 9.63 -12.74
N GLU A 35 11.30 10.13 -13.37
CA GLU A 35 10.14 10.70 -12.68
C GLU A 35 9.66 9.64 -11.70
N GLU A 36 9.99 9.85 -10.44
CA GLU A 36 9.67 8.91 -9.36
C GLU A 36 8.15 8.78 -9.34
N ALA A 37 7.66 7.58 -9.63
CA ALA A 37 6.22 7.34 -9.68
C ALA A 37 5.59 7.85 -8.38
N PRO A 38 4.46 8.57 -8.45
CA PRO A 38 3.85 9.13 -7.26
C PRO A 38 3.61 8.04 -6.22
N PRO A 39 3.89 8.30 -4.95
CA PRO A 39 3.79 7.31 -3.89
C PRO A 39 2.38 6.72 -3.85
N THR A 40 2.29 5.42 -3.90
CA THR A 40 1.01 4.72 -3.85
C THR A 40 0.63 4.50 -2.40
N LEU A 41 -0.44 5.12 -1.96
CA LEU A 41 -1.03 4.90 -0.63
C LEU A 41 -1.52 3.46 -0.49
N LYS A 42 -1.22 2.84 0.65
CA LYS A 42 -1.48 1.42 0.90
C LYS A 42 -2.61 1.20 1.90
N HIS A 43 -3.44 0.21 1.62
CA HIS A 43 -4.51 -0.23 2.51
C HIS A 43 -3.98 -1.16 3.61
N ALA A 44 -4.56 -1.06 4.81
CA ALA A 44 -4.20 -1.95 5.90
C ALA A 44 -4.83 -3.34 5.71
N VAL A 45 -4.03 -4.38 5.91
CA VAL A 45 -4.48 -5.78 5.92
C VAL A 45 -3.94 -6.48 7.14
N VAL A 46 -4.79 -7.27 7.81
CA VAL A 46 -4.44 -8.11 8.95
C VAL A 46 -4.70 -9.57 8.59
N CYS A 47 -3.75 -10.43 8.92
CA CYS A 47 -3.86 -11.87 8.78
C CYS A 47 -3.53 -12.54 10.12
N PRO A 48 -4.52 -12.82 10.97
CA PRO A 48 -4.30 -13.57 12.20
C PRO A 48 -3.78 -14.98 11.92
N PRO A 49 -3.14 -15.65 12.88
CA PRO A 49 -2.74 -17.04 12.74
C PRO A 49 -3.90 -17.93 12.30
N PHE A 50 -3.63 -18.84 11.35
CA PHE A 50 -4.64 -19.76 10.85
C PHE A 50 -5.05 -20.76 11.92
N LYS A 51 -6.32 -21.19 11.88
CA LYS A 51 -6.90 -22.16 12.83
C LYS A 51 -6.85 -23.57 12.27
N GLY A 52 -6.95 -24.59 13.13
CA GLY A 52 -7.01 -26.01 12.77
C GLY A 52 -5.70 -26.74 13.03
N ASP A 53 -5.34 -27.68 12.16
CA ASP A 53 -4.07 -28.43 12.31
C ASP A 53 -2.88 -27.50 12.37
N LYS A 54 -2.10 -27.58 13.46
CA LYS A 54 -1.04 -26.61 13.76
C LYS A 54 0.09 -26.62 12.72
N ALA A 55 0.45 -27.77 12.19
CA ALA A 55 1.55 -27.90 11.25
C ALA A 55 1.18 -27.31 9.89
N ILE A 56 0.02 -27.67 9.39
CA ILE A 56 -0.51 -27.18 8.11
C ILE A 56 -0.81 -25.69 8.23
N ALA A 57 -1.51 -25.29 9.28
CA ALA A 57 -1.89 -23.88 9.52
C ALA A 57 -0.67 -22.94 9.58
N ALA A 58 0.43 -23.38 10.22
CA ALA A 58 1.65 -22.58 10.30
C ALA A 58 2.30 -22.37 8.92
N ILE A 59 2.32 -23.38 8.06
CA ILE A 59 2.86 -23.26 6.69
C ILE A 59 2.02 -22.26 5.88
N TYR A 60 0.70 -22.43 5.88
CA TYR A 60 -0.21 -21.55 5.13
C TYR A 60 -0.17 -20.12 5.62
N HIS A 61 -0.18 -19.91 6.94
CA HIS A 61 -0.06 -18.58 7.53
C HIS A 61 1.26 -17.91 7.16
N SER A 62 2.38 -18.63 7.28
CA SER A 62 3.71 -18.10 6.94
C SER A 62 3.82 -17.65 5.47
N GLU A 63 3.36 -18.49 4.54
CA GLU A 63 3.39 -18.14 3.11
C GLU A 63 2.38 -17.02 2.76
N MET A 64 1.23 -16.96 3.45
CA MET A 64 0.28 -15.88 3.28
C MET A 64 0.85 -14.54 3.75
N VAL A 65 1.48 -14.50 4.92
CA VAL A 65 2.13 -13.27 5.43
C VAL A 65 3.20 -12.77 4.47
N LYS A 66 4.07 -13.64 3.96
CA LYS A 66 5.06 -13.26 2.94
C LYS A 66 4.40 -12.69 1.69
N ALA A 67 3.36 -13.35 1.19
CA ALA A 67 2.65 -12.87 0.01
C ALA A 67 2.02 -11.50 0.23
N LEU A 68 1.49 -11.22 1.42
CA LEU A 68 0.89 -9.92 1.76
C LEU A 68 1.93 -8.80 1.95
N GLN A 69 3.10 -9.12 2.50
CA GLN A 69 4.20 -8.15 2.62
C GLN A 69 4.67 -7.64 1.25
N ASP A 70 4.61 -8.49 0.23
CA ASP A 70 4.98 -8.16 -1.15
C ASP A 70 3.79 -7.65 -1.99
N ALA A 71 2.62 -7.44 -1.39
CA ALA A 71 1.43 -7.06 -2.14
C ALA A 71 1.44 -5.56 -2.49
N PRO A 72 1.25 -5.17 -3.77
CA PRO A 72 1.16 -3.78 -4.14
C PRO A 72 -0.10 -3.13 -3.55
N GLY A 73 0.01 -1.90 -3.10
CA GLY A 73 -1.11 -1.14 -2.51
C GLY A 73 -1.62 -1.68 -1.18
N VAL A 74 -0.86 -2.57 -0.52
CA VAL A 74 -1.22 -3.20 0.75
C VAL A 74 -0.11 -3.00 1.76
N GLU A 75 -0.47 -2.69 2.99
CA GLU A 75 0.41 -2.70 4.16
C GLU A 75 -0.08 -3.77 5.14
N TYR A 76 0.76 -4.78 5.36
CA TYR A 76 0.46 -5.85 6.31
C TYR A 76 0.74 -5.41 7.74
N PHE A 77 -0.20 -5.69 8.63
CA PHE A 77 -0.07 -5.47 10.06
C PHE A 77 -0.16 -6.78 10.82
N GLU A 78 0.81 -7.00 11.68
CA GLU A 78 0.79 -8.14 12.61
C GLU A 78 -0.14 -7.85 13.80
N GLY A 79 -0.93 -8.85 14.18
CA GLY A 79 -1.77 -8.82 15.37
C GLY A 79 -3.13 -8.16 15.18
N ALA A 80 -3.89 -8.11 16.31
CA ALA A 80 -5.24 -7.58 16.35
C ALA A 80 -5.23 -6.08 16.68
N ARG A 81 -4.80 -5.24 15.77
CA ARG A 81 -5.00 -3.80 15.89
C ARG A 81 -6.45 -3.44 15.51
N ARG A 82 -6.98 -2.37 16.08
CA ARG A 82 -8.14 -1.70 15.51
C ARG A 82 -7.71 -1.06 14.20
N LEU A 83 -8.17 -1.64 13.11
CA LEU A 83 -7.85 -1.16 11.77
C LEU A 83 -8.80 -0.03 11.35
N PRO A 84 -8.36 0.85 10.43
CA PRO A 84 -9.24 1.77 9.73
C PRO A 84 -10.39 1.05 9.01
N GLU A 85 -11.44 1.77 8.69
CA GLU A 85 -12.63 1.16 8.08
C GLU A 85 -12.38 0.48 6.73
N PHE A 86 -11.55 1.07 5.88
CA PHE A 86 -11.17 0.45 4.60
C PHE A 86 -10.00 -0.53 4.74
N SER A 87 -10.12 -1.44 5.68
CA SER A 87 -9.12 -2.46 5.98
C SER A 87 -9.69 -3.84 5.74
N TYR A 88 -8.81 -4.75 5.38
CA TYR A 88 -9.20 -6.13 5.18
C TYR A 88 -8.65 -7.02 6.28
N ARG A 89 -9.45 -8.03 6.64
CA ARG A 89 -9.02 -9.13 7.49
C ARG A 89 -9.05 -10.43 6.71
N ILE A 90 -7.93 -11.14 6.73
CA ILE A 90 -7.80 -12.46 6.12
C ILE A 90 -7.83 -13.50 7.26
N ASN A 91 -8.92 -14.26 7.33
CA ASN A 91 -9.02 -15.36 8.29
C ASN A 91 -8.79 -16.68 7.57
N GLY A 92 -7.89 -17.50 8.08
CA GLY A 92 -7.61 -18.82 7.55
C GLY A 92 -7.97 -19.93 8.54
N SER A 93 -8.46 -21.04 8.02
CA SER A 93 -8.70 -22.24 8.78
C SER A 93 -8.39 -23.50 7.97
N ILE A 94 -7.86 -24.49 8.64
CA ILE A 94 -7.69 -25.84 8.11
C ILE A 94 -8.87 -26.66 8.61
N VAL A 95 -9.66 -27.18 7.70
CA VAL A 95 -10.84 -28.00 7.96
C VAL A 95 -10.62 -29.41 7.40
N THR A 96 -11.27 -30.40 7.99
CA THR A 96 -11.22 -31.79 7.53
C THR A 96 -12.61 -32.17 7.03
N ASN A 97 -12.68 -32.82 5.86
CA ASN A 97 -13.93 -33.37 5.37
C ASN A 97 -14.27 -34.72 6.04
N GLU A 98 -15.39 -35.34 5.65
CA GLU A 98 -15.83 -36.63 6.19
C GLU A 98 -14.86 -37.77 5.84
N ASP A 99 -14.12 -37.65 4.75
CA ASP A 99 -13.14 -38.64 4.28
C ASP A 99 -11.75 -38.49 4.97
N GLY A 100 -11.60 -37.48 5.85
CA GLY A 100 -10.35 -37.22 6.56
C GLY A 100 -9.35 -36.37 5.75
N GLU A 101 -9.72 -35.84 4.61
CA GLU A 101 -8.88 -34.95 3.82
C GLU A 101 -8.89 -33.53 4.36
N TYR A 102 -7.74 -32.89 4.34
CA TYR A 102 -7.58 -31.51 4.81
C TYR A 102 -7.83 -30.52 3.67
N PHE A 103 -8.59 -29.46 4.00
CA PHE A 103 -8.80 -28.32 3.14
C PHE A 103 -8.38 -27.06 3.87
N VAL A 104 -7.84 -26.11 3.12
CA VAL A 104 -7.64 -24.74 3.59
C VAL A 104 -8.79 -23.87 3.14
N LEU A 105 -9.40 -23.17 4.07
CA LEU A 105 -10.42 -22.15 3.85
C LEU A 105 -9.84 -20.81 4.25
N VAL A 106 -9.79 -19.85 3.33
CA VAL A 106 -9.47 -18.46 3.63
C VAL A 106 -10.65 -17.58 3.29
N THR A 107 -11.02 -16.73 4.24
CA THR A 107 -12.06 -15.72 4.06
C THR A 107 -11.45 -14.33 4.13
N LEU A 108 -11.80 -13.50 3.17
CA LEU A 108 -11.49 -12.08 3.15
C LEU A 108 -12.71 -11.31 3.66
N ALA A 109 -12.53 -10.57 4.74
CA ALA A 109 -13.57 -9.77 5.35
C ALA A 109 -13.23 -8.27 5.27
N ASP A 110 -14.23 -7.45 5.03
CA ASP A 110 -14.18 -6.00 5.19
C ASP A 110 -14.35 -5.68 6.69
N GLU A 111 -13.37 -4.97 7.26
CA GLU A 111 -13.38 -4.63 8.68
C GLU A 111 -14.46 -3.61 9.05
N ALA A 112 -14.81 -2.70 8.15
CA ALA A 112 -15.84 -1.71 8.39
C ALA A 112 -17.23 -2.33 8.46
N ARG A 113 -17.55 -3.15 7.46
CA ARG A 113 -18.87 -3.76 7.33
C ARG A 113 -19.03 -5.03 8.13
N LYS A 114 -17.91 -5.62 8.60
CA LYS A 114 -17.87 -6.94 9.22
C LYS A 114 -18.42 -8.05 8.32
N GLU A 115 -18.36 -7.84 7.02
CA GLU A 115 -18.88 -8.74 6.01
C GLU A 115 -17.75 -9.54 5.35
N GLN A 116 -18.03 -10.80 5.07
CA GLN A 116 -17.18 -11.62 4.25
C GLN A 116 -17.39 -11.25 2.78
N ILE A 117 -16.33 -10.76 2.12
CA ILE A 117 -16.40 -10.30 0.72
C ILE A 117 -15.84 -11.32 -0.27
N ALA A 118 -15.04 -12.27 0.20
CA ALA A 118 -14.52 -13.38 -0.61
C ALA A 118 -14.22 -14.62 0.22
N SER A 119 -14.20 -15.76 -0.44
CA SER A 119 -13.80 -17.04 0.15
C SER A 119 -12.98 -17.82 -0.87
N HIS A 120 -11.88 -18.40 -0.40
CA HIS A 120 -10.99 -19.25 -1.18
C HIS A 120 -10.84 -20.59 -0.47
N VAL A 121 -11.12 -21.67 -1.19
CA VAL A 121 -11.02 -23.04 -0.67
C VAL A 121 -10.11 -23.83 -1.60
N ALA A 122 -9.21 -24.62 -1.03
CA ALA A 122 -8.36 -25.54 -1.77
C ALA A 122 -8.03 -26.77 -0.92
N PRO A 123 -7.72 -27.92 -1.53
CA PRO A 123 -7.11 -29.03 -0.81
C PRO A 123 -5.81 -28.57 -0.14
N ALA A 124 -5.60 -28.99 1.11
CA ALA A 124 -4.41 -28.61 1.84
C ALA A 124 -3.19 -29.40 1.32
N SER A 125 -2.05 -28.74 1.29
CA SER A 125 -0.76 -29.31 0.88
C SER A 125 0.32 -28.96 1.88
N LEU A 126 1.30 -29.84 2.03
CA LEU A 126 2.54 -29.58 2.76
C LEU A 126 3.64 -29.06 1.83
N ASP A 127 3.43 -29.10 0.53
CA ASP A 127 4.37 -28.55 -0.45
C ASP A 127 4.31 -27.02 -0.45
N ARG A 128 5.39 -26.42 0.02
CA ARG A 128 5.51 -24.95 0.11
C ARG A 128 5.36 -24.23 -1.23
N ALA A 129 5.75 -24.86 -2.33
CA ALA A 129 5.62 -24.24 -3.66
C ALA A 129 4.13 -24.12 -4.06
N ILE A 130 3.35 -25.18 -3.77
CA ILE A 130 1.90 -25.16 -3.98
C ILE A 130 1.24 -24.11 -3.09
N VAL A 131 1.60 -24.09 -1.79
CA VAL A 131 1.06 -23.11 -0.82
C VAL A 131 1.41 -21.68 -1.22
N ALA A 132 2.66 -21.43 -1.62
CA ALA A 132 3.09 -20.11 -2.08
C ALA A 132 2.35 -19.67 -3.36
N GLY A 133 2.12 -20.57 -4.31
CA GLY A 133 1.33 -20.30 -5.51
C GLY A 133 -0.10 -19.89 -5.17
N TRP A 134 -0.74 -20.64 -4.27
CA TRP A 134 -2.09 -20.36 -3.81
C TRP A 134 -2.19 -19.04 -3.02
N SER A 135 -1.24 -18.79 -2.12
CA SER A 135 -1.17 -17.52 -1.37
C SER A 135 -1.00 -16.32 -2.30
N ARG A 136 -0.26 -16.48 -3.41
CA ARG A 136 -0.12 -15.45 -4.45
C ARG A 136 -1.44 -15.12 -5.12
N THR A 137 -2.28 -16.11 -5.41
CA THR A 137 -3.61 -15.88 -5.97
C THR A 137 -4.48 -15.04 -5.05
N ILE A 138 -4.44 -15.31 -3.74
CA ILE A 138 -5.19 -14.52 -2.75
C ILE A 138 -4.62 -13.10 -2.65
N ARG A 139 -3.29 -12.95 -2.62
CA ARG A 139 -2.63 -11.64 -2.66
C ARG A 139 -3.11 -10.79 -3.84
N GLU A 140 -3.18 -11.39 -5.03
CA GLU A 140 -3.62 -10.69 -6.24
C GLU A 140 -5.10 -10.26 -6.16
N ASP A 141 -5.96 -11.08 -5.54
CA ASP A 141 -7.36 -10.70 -5.29
C ASP A 141 -7.45 -9.54 -4.30
N VAL A 142 -6.70 -9.59 -3.21
CA VAL A 142 -6.63 -8.50 -2.22
C VAL A 142 -6.11 -7.20 -2.86
N ALA A 143 -5.01 -7.25 -3.59
CA ALA A 143 -4.42 -6.09 -4.25
C ALA A 143 -5.40 -5.45 -5.27
N ARG A 144 -6.10 -6.27 -6.05
CA ARG A 144 -7.11 -5.81 -7.02
C ARG A 144 -8.29 -5.12 -6.35
N ARG A 145 -8.69 -5.58 -5.17
CA ARG A 145 -9.77 -4.95 -4.37
C ARG A 145 -9.28 -3.66 -3.72
N ALA A 146 -8.10 -3.69 -3.14
CA ALA A 146 -7.46 -2.53 -2.52
C ALA A 146 -7.32 -1.36 -3.51
N ALA A 147 -6.91 -1.63 -4.75
CA ALA A 147 -6.76 -0.61 -5.79
C ALA A 147 -8.06 0.15 -6.14
N LYS A 148 -9.22 -0.33 -5.71
CA LYS A 148 -10.53 0.29 -5.97
C LYS A 148 -11.02 1.17 -4.82
N LEU A 149 -10.33 1.16 -3.70
CA LEU A 149 -10.74 1.88 -2.50
C LEU A 149 -9.84 3.09 -2.26
N PRO A 150 -10.38 4.20 -1.75
CA PRO A 150 -9.57 5.31 -1.30
C PRO A 150 -8.75 4.90 -0.07
N PHE A 151 -7.55 5.46 0.06
CA PHE A 151 -6.78 5.33 1.30
C PHE A 151 -7.54 5.95 2.46
N GLU A 152 -7.45 5.32 3.63
CA GLU A 152 -8.01 5.85 4.86
C GLU A 152 -7.09 5.59 6.06
N CYS A 153 -7.03 6.56 6.96
CA CYS A 153 -6.40 6.44 8.26
C CYS A 153 -7.21 7.17 9.33
N ARG A 154 -6.98 6.83 10.60
CA ARG A 154 -7.64 7.49 11.72
C ARG A 154 -6.86 8.71 12.19
N VAL A 155 -7.59 9.73 12.59
CA VAL A 155 -7.06 10.81 13.41
C VAL A 155 -7.06 10.32 14.85
N THR A 156 -5.89 10.04 15.41
CA THR A 156 -5.75 9.43 16.75
C THR A 156 -5.67 10.44 17.87
N ARG A 157 -5.13 11.62 17.58
CA ARG A 157 -4.96 12.69 18.56
C ARG A 157 -5.00 14.05 17.87
N GLN A 158 -5.69 14.99 18.52
CA GLN A 158 -5.65 16.40 18.17
C GLN A 158 -4.83 17.16 19.23
N GLN A 159 -3.83 17.89 18.79
CA GLN A 159 -3.03 18.78 19.66
C GLN A 159 -3.52 20.21 19.49
N GLY A 160 -4.56 20.55 20.22
CA GLY A 160 -5.26 21.83 20.03
C GLY A 160 -5.99 21.89 18.69
N GLN A 161 -5.85 23.01 17.98
CA GLN A 161 -6.36 23.21 16.61
C GLN A 161 -5.22 23.20 15.57
N GLU A 162 -3.97 23.04 16.01
CA GLU A 162 -2.81 23.28 15.17
C GLU A 162 -2.28 22.00 14.49
N SER A 163 -2.44 20.84 15.14
CA SER A 163 -1.95 19.58 14.57
C SER A 163 -2.78 18.38 15.00
N VAL A 164 -2.74 17.37 14.16
CA VAL A 164 -3.37 16.06 14.38
C VAL A 164 -2.36 14.96 14.16
N SER A 165 -2.52 13.84 14.86
CA SER A 165 -1.76 12.62 14.66
C SER A 165 -2.60 11.62 13.89
N LEU A 166 -1.98 10.92 12.95
CA LEU A 166 -2.57 9.86 12.14
C LEU A 166 -2.01 8.50 12.58
N ASP A 167 -2.80 7.45 12.48
CA ASP A 167 -2.42 6.08 12.86
C ASP A 167 -1.68 5.31 11.76
N ARG A 168 -1.31 5.99 10.68
CA ARG A 168 -0.57 5.45 9.56
C ARG A 168 0.69 6.28 9.33
N GLY A 169 1.75 5.63 8.88
CA GLY A 169 3.05 6.25 8.71
C GLY A 169 3.72 5.89 7.39
N LEU A 170 5.04 5.83 7.39
CA LEU A 170 5.87 5.61 6.20
C LEU A 170 5.48 4.35 5.41
N GLY A 171 5.21 3.24 6.12
CA GLY A 171 4.81 1.98 5.49
C GLY A 171 3.53 2.06 4.67
N SER A 172 2.66 3.04 4.94
CA SER A 172 1.41 3.27 4.20
C SER A 172 1.57 4.13 2.94
N GLY A 173 2.78 4.60 2.64
CA GLY A 173 3.02 5.50 1.51
C GLY A 173 2.66 6.96 1.79
N LEU A 174 2.44 7.35 3.06
CA LEU A 174 2.26 8.75 3.42
C LEU A 174 3.57 9.52 3.29
N GLU A 175 3.50 10.72 2.73
CA GLU A 175 4.64 11.63 2.59
C GLU A 175 4.32 13.04 3.07
N PRO A 176 5.33 13.79 3.53
CA PRO A 176 5.16 15.21 3.82
C PRO A 176 4.67 15.98 2.58
N GLY A 177 3.70 16.88 2.78
CA GLY A 177 3.09 17.65 1.71
C GLY A 177 1.75 17.09 1.21
N MET A 178 1.47 15.81 1.43
CA MET A 178 0.18 15.22 1.03
C MET A 178 -0.98 15.90 1.75
N VAL A 179 -2.07 16.10 1.01
CA VAL A 179 -3.33 16.63 1.53
C VAL A 179 -4.35 15.52 1.61
N LEU A 180 -4.98 15.39 2.77
CA LEU A 180 -6.03 14.41 3.03
C LEU A 180 -7.32 15.14 3.43
N TYR A 181 -8.46 14.58 3.05
CA TYR A 181 -9.76 15.03 3.53
C TYR A 181 -10.06 14.40 4.86
N VAL A 182 -10.61 15.18 5.77
CA VAL A 182 -11.07 14.70 7.06
C VAL A 182 -12.59 14.63 7.05
N SER A 183 -13.14 13.51 7.46
CA SER A 183 -14.56 13.30 7.68
C SER A 183 -14.82 12.77 9.08
N GLU A 184 -16.01 13.02 9.58
CA GLU A 184 -16.52 12.35 10.78
C GLU A 184 -16.89 10.91 10.45
N ASP A 185 -16.98 10.07 11.51
CA ASP A 185 -17.47 8.69 11.40
C ASP A 185 -18.91 8.67 10.87
N GLU A 186 -19.21 7.65 10.08
CA GLU A 186 -20.57 7.42 9.61
C GLU A 186 -21.46 6.99 10.78
N GLU A 187 -22.51 7.73 11.07
CA GLU A 187 -23.48 7.32 12.07
C GLU A 187 -24.44 6.27 11.49
N PRO A 188 -24.71 5.17 12.20
CA PRO A 188 -25.70 4.21 11.75
C PRO A 188 -27.09 4.84 11.77
N LEU A 189 -27.78 4.79 10.64
CA LEU A 189 -29.19 5.16 10.55
C LEU A 189 -30.02 4.02 11.15
N LEU A 190 -30.67 4.26 12.26
CA LEU A 190 -31.52 3.28 12.92
C LEU A 190 -32.98 3.43 12.47
N SER A 191 -33.63 2.31 12.24
CA SER A 191 -35.07 2.29 12.03
C SER A 191 -35.79 2.82 13.28
N PRO A 192 -36.63 3.83 13.19
CA PRO A 192 -37.35 4.35 14.34
C PRO A 192 -38.36 3.35 14.90
N THR A 193 -38.71 2.32 14.15
CA THR A 193 -39.71 1.30 14.50
C THR A 193 -39.08 0.06 15.13
N THR A 194 -37.99 -0.43 14.57
CA THR A 194 -37.36 -1.69 14.99
C THR A 194 -36.04 -1.51 15.70
N GLY A 195 -35.41 -0.36 15.60
CA GLY A 195 -34.05 -0.10 16.12
C GLY A 195 -32.94 -0.74 15.29
N ASP A 196 -33.28 -1.43 14.19
CA ASP A 196 -32.28 -2.05 13.30
C ASP A 196 -31.55 -1.01 12.48
N VAL A 197 -30.28 -1.33 12.13
CA VAL A 197 -29.48 -0.49 11.22
C VAL A 197 -30.05 -0.64 9.82
N ILE A 198 -30.64 0.44 9.28
CA ILE A 198 -31.24 0.50 7.95
C ILE A 198 -30.32 1.14 6.90
N GLY A 199 -29.21 1.69 7.36
CA GLY A 199 -28.21 2.34 6.51
C GLY A 199 -27.16 3.06 7.34
N ARG A 200 -26.30 3.81 6.65
CA ARG A 200 -25.33 4.72 7.28
C ARG A 200 -25.48 6.10 6.66
N ASP A 201 -25.37 7.14 7.47
CA ASP A 201 -25.33 8.51 6.97
C ASP A 201 -24.02 8.75 6.20
N SER A 202 -24.08 9.64 5.23
CA SER A 202 -22.86 10.02 4.48
C SER A 202 -21.86 10.69 5.43
N PRO A 203 -20.56 10.36 5.33
CA PRO A 203 -19.56 10.98 6.18
C PRO A 203 -19.55 12.49 5.99
N ARG A 204 -19.65 13.24 7.09
CA ARG A 204 -19.64 14.70 7.04
C ARG A 204 -18.21 15.18 6.86
N ALA A 205 -17.97 15.98 5.83
CA ALA A 205 -16.68 16.61 5.60
C ALA A 205 -16.36 17.56 6.75
N ALA A 206 -15.26 17.33 7.43
CA ALA A 206 -14.79 18.17 8.55
C ALA A 206 -13.71 19.16 8.12
N GLY A 207 -13.03 18.92 6.98
CA GLY A 207 -12.00 19.78 6.45
C GLY A 207 -10.90 19.03 5.72
N GLN A 208 -9.75 19.70 5.58
CA GLN A 208 -8.55 19.14 4.97
C GLN A 208 -7.38 19.29 5.92
N ILE A 209 -6.47 18.34 5.86
CA ILE A 209 -5.20 18.35 6.60
C ILE A 209 -4.05 18.11 5.64
N GLN A 210 -2.92 18.76 5.91
CA GLN A 210 -1.67 18.52 5.20
C GLN A 210 -0.67 17.81 6.09
N VAL A 211 -0.17 16.69 5.63
CA VAL A 211 0.90 15.95 6.30
C VAL A 211 2.17 16.77 6.27
N PHE A 212 2.81 16.96 7.43
CA PHE A 212 4.08 17.69 7.52
C PHE A 212 5.24 16.84 8.08
N ARG A 213 4.91 15.73 8.74
CA ARG A 213 5.90 14.81 9.30
C ARG A 213 5.38 13.39 9.26
N VAL A 214 6.19 12.46 8.77
CA VAL A 214 5.88 11.03 8.74
C VAL A 214 6.92 10.27 9.56
N MET A 215 6.46 9.28 10.32
CA MET A 215 7.24 8.35 11.13
C MET A 215 6.86 6.92 10.72
N ASP A 216 7.56 5.92 11.21
CA ASP A 216 7.34 4.52 10.81
C ASP A 216 5.89 4.06 10.94
N GLY A 217 5.24 4.33 12.06
CA GLY A 217 3.87 3.86 12.36
C GLY A 217 2.83 4.97 12.53
N SER A 218 3.18 6.23 12.32
CA SER A 218 2.29 7.39 12.50
C SER A 218 2.73 8.56 11.64
N ALA A 219 1.80 9.49 11.41
CA ALA A 219 2.13 10.75 10.77
C ALA A 219 1.49 11.92 11.54
N TYR A 220 2.00 13.12 11.30
CA TYR A 220 1.49 14.37 11.82
C TYR A 220 1.05 15.26 10.66
N ALA A 221 -0.13 15.83 10.81
CA ALA A 221 -0.71 16.73 9.84
C ALA A 221 -1.27 17.98 10.53
N ARG A 222 -1.45 19.04 9.77
CA ARG A 222 -2.05 20.29 10.23
C ARG A 222 -3.25 20.63 9.37
N PRO A 223 -4.30 21.26 9.94
CA PRO A 223 -5.43 21.75 9.16
C PRO A 223 -4.97 22.71 8.06
N VAL A 224 -5.61 22.62 6.90
CA VAL A 224 -5.41 23.54 5.78
C VAL A 224 -6.49 24.61 5.85
N LEU A 225 -6.14 25.87 5.50
CA LEU A 225 -7.09 27.00 5.43
C LEU A 225 -7.87 27.24 6.72
N ASP A 226 -7.20 27.19 7.89
CA ASP A 226 -7.83 27.41 9.21
C ASP A 226 -9.06 26.54 9.50
N ALA A 227 -9.14 25.37 8.87
CA ALA A 227 -10.20 24.41 9.12
C ALA A 227 -10.23 24.03 10.61
N LYS A 228 -11.38 24.27 11.25
CA LYS A 228 -11.60 23.90 12.65
C LYS A 228 -12.14 22.48 12.69
N LEU A 229 -11.27 21.51 12.94
CA LEU A 229 -11.69 20.12 13.07
C LEU A 229 -12.55 19.94 14.32
N PRO A 230 -13.64 19.16 14.26
CA PRO A 230 -14.49 18.87 15.41
C PRO A 230 -13.67 18.22 16.52
N ARG A 231 -13.84 18.69 17.76
CA ARG A 231 -13.27 18.06 18.95
C ARG A 231 -14.20 16.93 19.37
N PHE A 232 -13.63 15.84 19.86
CA PHE A 232 -14.38 14.69 20.41
C PHE A 232 -15.10 13.79 19.40
N SER A 233 -15.11 14.11 18.09
CA SER A 233 -15.62 13.23 17.07
C SER A 233 -14.53 12.21 16.65
N LYS A 234 -14.97 11.02 16.23
CA LYS A 234 -14.08 10.09 15.56
C LYS A 234 -13.85 10.61 14.15
N LEU A 235 -12.62 10.94 13.84
CA LEU A 235 -12.25 11.50 12.56
C LEU A 235 -11.40 10.51 11.75
N TYR A 236 -11.66 10.48 10.46
CA TYR A 236 -10.90 9.72 9.47
C TYR A 236 -10.32 10.68 8.44
N ALA A 237 -9.10 10.42 8.04
CA ALA A 237 -8.43 11.13 6.96
C ALA A 237 -8.35 10.21 5.75
N ARG A 238 -8.80 10.71 4.57
CA ARG A 238 -8.93 9.95 3.32
C ARG A 238 -8.17 10.62 2.19
N SER A 239 -7.67 9.83 1.25
CA SER A 239 -7.22 10.34 -0.06
C SER A 239 -8.42 10.67 -0.95
N PHE A 240 -8.15 11.44 -2.01
CA PHE A 240 -9.12 11.69 -3.08
C PHE A 240 -9.36 10.44 -3.92
#